data_4426c2ac65c2e5d43a7ef7a9303d4c14
#
_entry.id   4426c2ac65c2e5d43a7ef7a9303d4c14
#
_cell.length_a   1.000
_cell.length_b   1.000
_cell.length_c   1.000
_cell.angle_alpha   90.00
_cell.angle_beta   90.00
_cell.angle_gamma   90.00
#
_symmetry.space_group_name_H-M   'P 1'
#
loop_
_entity.id
_entity.type
_entity.pdbx_description
1 polymer ?
#
loop_
_entity_poly.entity_id
_entity_poly.type
_entity_poly.pdbx_seq_one_letter_code
_entity_poly.pdbx_strand_id
1 'polypeptide(L)'
;MPLRIVRNDIVKMITDAIVNTANDHVAVGTGCDGAVYRAAGYDELLNYRREYIGFVEEGGAFITPGFGLDARYIIHAVSPRFIDGDHGEEEKLRSCYRKSLQLAKENGVRSIAFPLISTGGFG
;
A
#
# COMPACT_ATOMS: atom_id res chain seq x y z
N MET A 1 5.64 13.52 -15.59
CA MET A 1 4.33 12.81 -15.45
C MET A 1 3.50 13.50 -14.38
N PRO A 2 2.33 14.00 -14.73
CA PRO A 2 1.49 14.61 -13.72
C PRO A 2 0.93 13.55 -12.77
N LEU A 3 0.98 13.86 -11.49
CA LEU A 3 0.38 13.00 -10.46
C LEU A 3 -1.10 13.38 -10.33
N ARG A 4 -1.97 12.41 -10.52
CA ARG A 4 -3.40 12.60 -10.32
C ARG A 4 -3.79 12.05 -8.95
N ILE A 5 -4.37 12.92 -8.14
CA ILE A 5 -4.92 12.53 -6.84
C ILE A 5 -6.43 12.46 -6.99
N VAL A 6 -6.99 11.28 -6.80
CA VAL A 6 -8.41 11.05 -7.00
C VAL A 6 -9.01 10.47 -5.72
N ARG A 7 -10.15 11.02 -5.31
CA ARG A 7 -10.95 10.45 -4.22
C ARG A 7 -11.95 9.49 -4.81
N ASN A 8 -11.71 8.20 -4.58
CA ASN A 8 -12.61 7.17 -5.02
C ASN A 8 -12.30 5.88 -4.26
N ASP A 9 -13.09 4.85 -4.49
CA ASP A 9 -12.78 3.52 -3.99
C ASP A 9 -11.50 3.05 -4.64
N ILE A 10 -10.46 2.88 -3.82
CA ILE A 10 -9.10 2.58 -4.30
C ILE A 10 -9.05 1.29 -5.13
N VAL A 11 -9.89 0.31 -4.82
CA VAL A 11 -9.87 -0.98 -5.51
C VAL A 11 -10.54 -0.94 -6.88
N LYS A 12 -11.24 0.15 -7.19
CA LYS A 12 -11.90 0.35 -8.49
C LYS A 12 -11.14 1.27 -9.42
N MET A 13 -9.98 1.74 -9.00
CA MET A 13 -9.19 2.67 -9.80
C MET A 13 -8.52 1.97 -10.98
N ILE A 14 -8.59 2.60 -12.15
CA ILE A 14 -7.93 2.12 -13.37
C ILE A 14 -6.62 2.91 -13.54
N THR A 15 -5.72 2.70 -12.62
CA THR A 15 -4.38 3.28 -12.64
C THR A 15 -3.36 2.15 -12.79
N ASP A 16 -2.12 2.48 -13.17
CA ASP A 16 -1.07 1.47 -13.26
C ASP A 16 -0.83 0.80 -11.91
N ALA A 17 -0.91 1.58 -10.84
CA ALA A 17 -0.76 1.05 -9.49
C ALA A 17 -1.74 1.72 -8.55
N ILE A 18 -2.11 1.00 -7.50
CA ILE A 18 -2.76 1.57 -6.33
C ILE A 18 -1.82 1.42 -5.14
N VAL A 19 -1.96 2.31 -4.17
CA VAL A 19 -1.21 2.19 -2.91
C VAL A 19 -2.15 1.65 -1.85
N ASN A 20 -1.70 0.60 -1.18
CA ASN A 20 -2.39 -0.04 -0.07
C ASN A 20 -1.67 0.29 1.23
N THR A 21 -2.41 0.42 2.31
CA THR A 21 -1.83 0.53 3.65
C THR A 21 -1.71 -0.87 4.23
N ALA A 22 -0.49 -1.32 4.49
CA ALA A 22 -0.22 -2.70 4.85
C ALA A 22 0.30 -2.82 6.28
N ASN A 23 0.19 -4.03 6.83
CA ASN A 23 0.82 -4.40 8.10
C ASN A 23 2.29 -4.70 7.89
N ASP A 24 3.07 -4.61 8.95
CA ASP A 24 4.49 -4.96 8.91
C ASP A 24 4.71 -6.47 8.82
N HIS A 25 3.77 -7.28 9.28
CA HIS A 25 3.87 -8.74 9.25
C HIS A 25 2.87 -9.34 8.26
N VAL A 26 3.03 -10.63 7.99
CA VAL A 26 2.17 -11.36 7.04
C VAL A 26 0.81 -11.59 7.67
N ALA A 27 -0.11 -10.68 7.40
CA ALA A 27 -1.48 -10.75 7.90
C ALA A 27 -2.34 -9.77 7.11
N VAL A 28 -3.63 -10.04 7.07
CA VAL A 28 -4.59 -9.16 6.43
C VAL A 28 -5.24 -8.28 7.49
N GLY A 29 -5.13 -6.97 7.31
CA GLY A 29 -5.75 -6.01 8.21
C GLY A 29 -7.19 -5.70 7.87
N THR A 30 -7.75 -4.73 8.56
CA THR A 30 -9.10 -4.22 8.31
C THR A 30 -9.03 -2.99 7.40
N GLY A 31 -10.18 -2.45 7.03
CA GLY A 31 -10.25 -1.24 6.23
C GLY A 31 -9.67 -1.43 4.83
N CYS A 32 -8.80 -0.51 4.43
CA CYS A 32 -8.21 -0.50 3.09
C CYS A 32 -7.48 -1.81 2.76
N ASP A 33 -6.66 -2.31 3.69
CA ASP A 33 -5.90 -3.53 3.48
C ASP A 33 -6.82 -4.73 3.21
N GLY A 34 -7.85 -4.88 4.03
CA GLY A 34 -8.83 -5.95 3.83
C GLY A 34 -9.57 -5.84 2.51
N ALA A 35 -9.97 -4.62 2.12
CA ALA A 35 -10.65 -4.38 0.86
C ALA A 35 -9.76 -4.72 -0.34
N VAL A 36 -8.48 -4.35 -0.29
CA VAL A 36 -7.53 -4.66 -1.35
C VAL A 36 -7.33 -6.17 -1.48
N TYR A 37 -7.17 -6.86 -0.36
CA TYR A 37 -6.99 -8.32 -0.38
C TYR A 37 -8.21 -9.02 -1.00
N ARG A 38 -9.43 -8.60 -0.61
CA ARG A 38 -10.65 -9.21 -1.15
C ARG A 38 -10.80 -8.96 -2.64
N ALA A 39 -10.50 -7.76 -3.09
CA ALA A 39 -10.65 -7.39 -4.50
C ALA A 39 -9.57 -7.99 -5.40
N ALA A 40 -8.33 -8.07 -4.91
CA ALA A 40 -7.21 -8.64 -5.67
C ALA A 40 -7.27 -10.17 -5.74
N GLY A 41 -7.74 -10.80 -4.70
CA GLY A 41 -7.74 -12.26 -4.53
C GLY A 41 -7.04 -12.57 -3.21
N TYR A 42 -7.83 -12.88 -2.19
CA TYR A 42 -7.34 -12.99 -0.82
C TYR A 42 -6.18 -13.97 -0.68
N ASP A 43 -6.37 -15.19 -1.15
CA ASP A 43 -5.36 -16.24 -1.01
C ASP A 43 -4.14 -15.97 -1.87
N GLU A 44 -4.34 -15.53 -3.09
CA GLU A 44 -3.25 -15.25 -4.03
C GLU A 44 -2.32 -14.17 -3.50
N LEU A 45 -2.89 -13.07 -3.04
CA LEU A 45 -2.10 -11.95 -2.54
C LEU A 45 -1.41 -12.31 -1.22
N LEU A 46 -2.11 -12.99 -0.33
CA LEU A 46 -1.54 -13.39 0.95
C LEU A 46 -0.39 -14.39 0.76
N ASN A 47 -0.55 -15.35 -0.14
CA ASN A 47 0.51 -16.31 -0.46
C ASN A 47 1.72 -15.61 -1.08
N TYR A 48 1.49 -14.65 -1.96
CA TYR A 48 2.58 -13.86 -2.55
C TYR A 48 3.35 -13.11 -1.46
N ARG A 49 2.62 -12.47 -0.54
CA ARG A 49 3.23 -11.77 0.58
C ARG A 49 4.09 -12.70 1.42
N ARG A 50 3.56 -13.87 1.74
CA ARG A 50 4.24 -14.86 2.58
C ARG A 50 5.51 -15.39 1.93
N GLU A 51 5.44 -15.73 0.64
CA GLU A 51 6.54 -16.42 -0.04
C GLU A 51 7.62 -15.48 -0.54
N TYR A 52 7.27 -14.29 -0.99
CA TYR A 52 8.22 -13.42 -1.68
C TYR A 52 8.58 -12.15 -0.92
N ILE A 53 7.79 -11.75 0.04
CA ILE A 53 7.98 -10.47 0.75
C ILE A 53 8.30 -10.68 2.23
N GLY A 54 7.39 -11.31 2.97
CA GLY A 54 7.54 -11.51 4.41
C GLY A 54 7.32 -10.24 5.21
N PHE A 55 8.11 -10.09 6.26
CA PHE A 55 8.07 -8.92 7.15
C PHE A 55 8.64 -7.68 6.46
N VAL A 56 7.96 -6.57 6.61
CA VAL A 56 8.45 -5.25 6.16
C VAL A 56 8.18 -4.26 7.28
N GLU A 57 9.23 -3.60 7.76
CA GLU A 57 9.12 -2.67 8.89
C GLU A 57 8.25 -1.45 8.59
N GLU A 58 7.73 -0.83 9.62
CA GLU A 58 7.02 0.45 9.50
C GLU A 58 7.93 1.49 8.84
N GLY A 59 7.38 2.24 7.92
CA GLY A 59 8.14 3.17 7.09
C GLY A 59 8.66 2.56 5.81
N GLY A 60 8.51 1.25 5.65
CA GLY A 60 8.88 0.53 4.43
C GLY A 60 7.74 0.47 3.42
N ALA A 61 8.02 -0.18 2.31
CA ALA A 61 7.03 -0.44 1.26
C ALA A 61 7.48 -1.65 0.44
N PHE A 62 6.52 -2.29 -0.20
CA PHE A 62 6.80 -3.38 -1.12
C PHE A 62 5.78 -3.36 -2.26
N ILE A 63 6.09 -4.04 -3.34
CA ILE A 63 5.23 -4.08 -4.53
C ILE A 63 4.84 -5.52 -4.86
N THR A 64 3.59 -5.69 -5.28
CA THR A 64 3.07 -6.98 -5.75
C THR A 64 2.31 -6.78 -7.05
N PRO A 65 2.05 -7.88 -7.79
CA PRO A 65 1.08 -7.80 -8.88
C PRO A 65 -0.30 -7.41 -8.37
N GLY A 66 -1.15 -6.89 -9.26
CA GLY A 66 -2.52 -6.50 -8.92
C GLY A 66 -3.51 -7.66 -8.88
N PHE A 67 -3.12 -8.81 -9.42
CA PHE A 67 -3.98 -10.00 -9.50
C PHE A 67 -5.35 -9.68 -10.12
N GLY A 68 -6.44 -9.79 -9.37
CA GLY A 68 -7.79 -9.53 -9.87
C GLY A 68 -8.17 -8.06 -10.01
N LEU A 69 -7.30 -7.14 -9.60
CA LEU A 69 -7.56 -5.71 -9.77
C LEU A 69 -7.30 -5.25 -11.20
N ASP A 70 -7.92 -4.12 -11.58
CA ASP A 70 -7.59 -3.47 -12.85
C ASP A 70 -6.20 -2.85 -12.83
N ALA A 71 -5.72 -2.45 -11.67
CA ALA A 71 -4.35 -1.95 -11.50
C ALA A 71 -3.36 -3.09 -11.73
N ARG A 72 -2.27 -2.80 -12.44
CA ARG A 72 -1.22 -3.79 -12.72
C ARG A 72 -0.43 -4.15 -11.47
N TYR A 73 -0.25 -3.19 -10.59
CA TYR A 73 0.56 -3.34 -9.38
C TYR A 73 -0.19 -2.83 -8.17
N ILE A 74 0.15 -3.41 -7.02
CA ILE A 74 -0.22 -2.88 -5.71
C ILE A 74 1.08 -2.49 -5.03
N ILE A 75 1.21 -1.22 -4.64
CA ILE A 75 2.33 -0.76 -3.83
C ILE A 75 1.82 -0.67 -2.40
N HIS A 76 2.42 -1.48 -1.53
CA HIS A 76 1.99 -1.60 -0.15
C HIS A 76 2.87 -0.72 0.72
N ALA A 77 2.30 0.34 1.27
CA ALA A 77 3.00 1.23 2.19
C ALA A 77 2.75 0.74 3.60
N VAL A 78 3.82 0.44 4.32
CA VAL A 78 3.72 0.00 5.70
C VAL A 78 3.71 1.24 6.59
N SER A 79 2.51 1.77 6.81
CA SER A 79 2.35 3.02 7.55
C SER A 79 2.46 2.78 9.05
N PRO A 80 2.97 3.77 9.80
CA PRO A 80 3.10 3.62 11.24
C PRO A 80 1.74 3.72 11.92
N ARG A 81 1.65 3.12 13.10
CA ARG A 81 0.56 3.37 14.03
C ARG A 81 0.86 4.66 14.76
N PHE A 82 -0.07 5.61 14.72
CA PHE A 82 0.07 6.82 15.50
C PHE A 82 -0.34 6.55 16.94
N ILE A 83 0.64 6.65 17.84
CA ILE A 83 0.44 6.48 19.28
C ILE A 83 0.29 7.83 19.94
N ASP A 84 1.25 8.74 19.75
CA ASP A 84 1.25 10.07 20.38
C ASP A 84 2.01 11.13 19.57
N GLY A 85 2.58 10.75 18.42
CA GLY A 85 3.39 11.66 17.62
C GLY A 85 4.85 11.77 18.04
N ASP A 86 5.23 11.10 19.14
CA ASP A 86 6.60 11.21 19.70
C ASP A 86 7.45 9.97 19.46
N HIS A 87 6.94 8.99 18.68
CA HIS A 87 7.63 7.73 18.41
C HIS A 87 8.16 7.62 16.99
N GLY A 88 8.39 8.76 16.32
CA GLY A 88 8.92 8.77 14.96
C GLY A 88 7.89 8.44 13.88
N GLU A 89 6.60 8.51 14.20
CA GLU A 89 5.53 8.16 13.28
C GLU A 89 5.53 9.03 12.01
N GLU A 90 5.75 10.33 12.17
CA GLU A 90 5.79 11.24 11.03
C GLU A 90 6.93 10.92 10.08
N GLU A 91 8.09 10.61 10.61
CA GLU A 91 9.26 10.20 9.82
C GLU A 91 8.99 8.91 9.07
N LYS A 92 8.37 7.94 9.74
CA LYS A 92 7.99 6.67 9.11
C LYS A 92 6.95 6.85 8.02
N LEU A 93 5.99 7.74 8.25
CA LEU A 93 4.98 8.05 7.24
C LEU A 93 5.61 8.64 5.99
N ARG A 94 6.51 9.60 6.14
CA ARG A 94 7.26 10.18 5.02
C ARG A 94 8.07 9.13 4.30
N SER A 95 8.69 8.22 5.05
CA SER A 95 9.51 7.15 4.50
C SER A 95 8.68 6.21 3.63
N CYS A 96 7.52 5.78 4.11
CA CYS A 96 6.70 4.86 3.33
C CYS A 96 6.15 5.51 2.06
N TYR A 97 5.83 6.79 2.08
CA TYR A 97 5.46 7.54 0.87
C TYR A 97 6.62 7.60 -0.12
N ARG A 98 7.80 7.97 0.37
CA ARG A 98 8.99 8.09 -0.48
C ARG A 98 9.35 6.76 -1.12
N LYS A 99 9.32 5.68 -0.35
CA LYS A 99 9.63 4.34 -0.84
C LYS A 99 8.57 3.84 -1.82
N SER A 100 7.30 4.19 -1.59
CA SER A 100 6.24 3.86 -2.53
C SER A 100 6.45 4.53 -3.88
N LEU A 101 6.81 5.81 -3.89
CA LEU A 101 7.11 6.54 -5.13
C LEU A 101 8.36 5.98 -5.82
N GLN A 102 9.35 5.58 -5.04
CA GLN A 102 10.55 4.94 -5.58
C GLN A 102 10.22 3.63 -6.30
N LEU A 103 9.38 2.79 -5.68
CA LEU A 103 8.94 1.54 -6.30
C LEU A 103 8.15 1.80 -7.58
N ALA A 104 7.29 2.80 -7.57
CA ALA A 104 6.53 3.19 -8.76
C ALA A 104 7.46 3.56 -9.90
N LYS A 105 8.46 4.38 -9.61
CA LYS A 105 9.45 4.80 -10.61
C LYS A 105 10.24 3.62 -11.16
N GLU A 106 10.69 2.73 -10.28
CA GLU A 106 11.49 1.57 -10.67
C GLU A 106 10.72 0.57 -11.54
N ASN A 107 9.40 0.54 -11.40
CA ASN A 107 8.54 -0.37 -12.14
C ASN A 107 7.80 0.28 -13.31
N GLY A 108 8.18 1.49 -13.69
CA GLY A 108 7.60 2.17 -14.86
C GLY A 108 6.15 2.58 -14.68
N VAL A 109 5.70 2.79 -13.45
CA VAL A 109 4.34 3.20 -13.13
C VAL A 109 4.13 4.65 -13.56
N ARG A 110 3.10 4.90 -14.35
CA ARG A 110 2.77 6.23 -14.85
C ARG A 110 1.58 6.87 -14.15
N SER A 111 0.70 6.05 -13.59
CA SER A 111 -0.45 6.55 -12.84
C SER A 111 -0.56 5.75 -11.55
N ILE A 112 -0.84 6.45 -10.46
CA ILE A 112 -0.87 5.88 -9.13
C ILE A 112 -2.00 6.52 -8.33
N ALA A 113 -2.76 5.71 -7.62
CA ALA A 113 -3.82 6.18 -6.74
C ALA A 113 -3.43 5.90 -5.29
N PHE A 114 -3.53 6.92 -4.46
CA PHE A 114 -3.20 6.84 -3.04
C PHE A 114 -4.45 6.84 -2.18
N PRO A 115 -4.52 5.99 -1.15
CA PRO A 115 -5.51 6.17 -0.08
C PRO A 115 -5.02 7.27 0.87
N LEU A 116 -5.84 7.60 1.86
CA LEU A 116 -5.38 8.47 2.95
C LEU A 116 -4.61 7.59 3.95
N ILE A 117 -3.29 7.62 3.87
CA ILE A 117 -2.42 6.81 4.72
C ILE A 117 -2.48 7.31 6.16
N SER A 118 -2.52 6.37 7.11
CA SER A 118 -2.60 6.62 8.55
C SER A 118 -3.93 7.27 8.99
N THR A 119 -5.00 6.98 8.27
CA THR A 119 -6.36 7.29 8.70
C THR A 119 -7.07 6.00 9.12
N GLY A 120 -8.25 6.12 9.67
CA GLY A 120 -9.01 4.97 10.15
C GLY A 120 -8.30 4.28 11.30
N GLY A 121 -8.04 2.99 11.20
CA GLY A 121 -7.43 2.19 12.26
C GLY A 121 -6.00 2.58 12.60
N PHE A 122 -5.32 3.31 11.73
CA PHE A 122 -3.93 3.74 11.93
C PHE A 122 -3.81 5.24 12.19
N GLY A 123 -4.87 5.92 12.02
CA GLY A 123 -4.83 7.35 12.11
C GLY A 123 -5.50 7.91 13.29
#